data_a8e14e10ee2c3dad79a05aa4561a5e6d
#
_entry.id   a8e14e10ee2c3dad79a05aa4561a5e6d
#
_cell.length_a   1.000
_cell.length_b   1.000
_cell.length_c   1.000
_cell.angle_alpha   90.00
_cell.angle_beta   90.00
_cell.angle_gamma   90.00
#
_symmetry.space_group_name_H-M   'P 1'
#
loop_
_entity.id
_entity.type
_entity.pdbx_description
1 polymer ?
#
loop_
_entity_poly.entity_id
_entity_poly.type
_entity_poly.pdbx_seq_one_letter_code
_entity_poly.pdbx_strand_id
1 'polypeptide(L)'
;MARPPTTPVPGPRSGPRTGADNQFDFGVGGAFPPKPTGNLMEQVRQGALTAAQSEAAAASRLLGDSAAVDAYARTHLDLLKPSPPISGAPTSLTDYTSGIPDVAPAQAYAYFVRHPEAVFESAGIRLRPAAAALVDGAKLFLEEKGLPPVWAPVTVRLEPAANTVHITTLDGHPLRGTNRFVFADDGAGGTQVRQYSAFQGSSPATSVGMKLMDPIERQHDIWRAVHGHLHDTLRPR
;
A
#
# COMPACT_ATOMS: atom_id res chain seq x y z
N MET A 1 8.58 48.85 -17.35
CA MET A 1 8.83 47.44 -17.55
C MET A 1 7.64 46.66 -16.96
N ALA A 2 6.83 46.07 -17.77
CA ALA A 2 5.65 45.33 -17.35
C ALA A 2 6.04 43.92 -16.95
N ARG A 3 5.56 43.47 -15.79
CA ARG A 3 5.77 42.13 -15.23
C ARG A 3 5.00 41.11 -16.12
N PRO A 4 5.60 40.01 -16.53
CA PRO A 4 4.88 39.00 -17.31
C PRO A 4 3.76 38.39 -16.45
N PRO A 5 2.64 37.98 -17.06
CA PRO A 5 1.56 37.34 -16.34
C PRO A 5 2.01 36.00 -15.77
N THR A 6 1.87 35.82 -14.46
CA THR A 6 2.06 34.55 -13.79
C THR A 6 0.91 33.63 -14.20
N THR A 7 1.22 32.58 -14.94
CA THR A 7 0.31 31.45 -15.17
C THR A 7 -0.02 30.83 -13.81
N PRO A 8 -1.30 30.60 -13.48
CA PRO A 8 -1.65 29.91 -12.25
C PRO A 8 -1.10 28.48 -12.31
N VAL A 9 -0.24 28.13 -11.33
CA VAL A 9 0.17 26.77 -11.09
C VAL A 9 -1.09 25.99 -10.75
N PRO A 10 -1.39 24.87 -11.44
CA PRO A 10 -2.52 24.02 -11.06
C PRO A 10 -2.32 23.58 -9.60
N GLY A 11 -3.25 23.96 -8.74
CA GLY A 11 -3.26 23.52 -7.35
C GLY A 11 -3.19 21.99 -7.25
N PRO A 12 -2.72 21.44 -6.12
CA PRO A 12 -2.62 20.00 -5.94
C PRO A 12 -3.98 19.36 -6.26
N ARG A 13 -3.99 18.44 -7.18
CA ARG A 13 -5.19 17.63 -7.47
C ARG A 13 -5.41 16.70 -6.29
N SER A 14 -6.02 17.22 -5.24
CA SER A 14 -6.47 16.47 -4.10
C SER A 14 -7.77 15.77 -4.48
N GLY A 15 -7.68 14.49 -4.77
CA GLY A 15 -8.83 13.63 -4.99
C GLY A 15 -8.46 12.42 -5.83
N PRO A 16 -9.19 11.32 -5.68
CA PRO A 16 -9.05 10.20 -6.57
C PRO A 16 -9.35 10.69 -7.99
N ARG A 17 -8.48 10.39 -8.94
CA ARG A 17 -8.80 10.58 -10.35
C ARG A 17 -9.95 9.64 -10.64
N THR A 18 -11.14 10.20 -10.95
CA THR A 18 -12.27 9.43 -11.44
C THR A 18 -12.04 9.14 -12.92
N GLY A 19 -12.22 7.92 -13.35
CA GLY A 19 -12.09 7.52 -14.73
C GLY A 19 -11.00 6.48 -14.96
N ALA A 20 -10.48 6.41 -16.18
CA ALA A 20 -9.57 5.38 -16.67
C ALA A 20 -8.30 5.12 -15.82
N ASP A 21 -7.92 6.07 -14.98
CA ASP A 21 -6.72 5.99 -14.16
C ASP A 21 -6.87 5.08 -12.92
N ASN A 22 -8.11 4.73 -12.56
CA ASN A 22 -8.44 3.91 -11.37
C ASN A 22 -9.29 2.69 -11.76
N GLN A 23 -9.15 2.21 -12.98
CA GLN A 23 -9.91 1.04 -13.39
C GLN A 23 -9.35 -0.22 -12.77
N PHE A 24 -9.96 -0.67 -11.66
CA PHE A 24 -10.14 -2.08 -11.43
C PHE A 24 -11.13 -2.58 -12.48
N ASP A 25 -10.63 -3.06 -13.59
CA ASP A 25 -11.47 -3.73 -14.55
C ASP A 25 -11.83 -5.14 -14.06
N PHE A 26 -12.71 -5.19 -13.09
CA PHE A 26 -13.40 -6.41 -12.69
C PHE A 26 -14.60 -6.69 -13.61
N GLY A 27 -14.58 -6.16 -14.84
CA GLY A 27 -15.66 -6.36 -15.79
C GLY A 27 -16.97 -5.73 -15.30
N VAL A 28 -16.93 -4.44 -14.95
CA VAL A 28 -18.12 -3.63 -14.82
C VAL A 28 -18.74 -3.55 -16.23
N GLY A 29 -19.73 -4.35 -16.46
CA GLY A 29 -20.35 -4.55 -17.78
C GLY A 29 -20.68 -6.02 -18.04
N GLY A 30 -20.50 -6.90 -17.04
CA GLY A 30 -20.87 -8.33 -17.10
C GLY A 30 -19.83 -9.26 -17.73
N ALA A 31 -18.72 -8.75 -18.23
CA ALA A 31 -17.58 -9.59 -18.60
C ALA A 31 -16.84 -10.03 -17.33
N PHE A 32 -16.73 -11.33 -17.11
CA PHE A 32 -15.81 -11.86 -16.12
C PHE A 32 -14.39 -11.41 -16.49
N PRO A 33 -13.54 -11.02 -15.50
CA PRO A 33 -12.13 -10.78 -15.78
C PRO A 33 -11.55 -12.02 -16.47
N PRO A 34 -10.64 -11.86 -17.46
CA PRO A 34 -10.01 -12.97 -18.10
C PRO A 34 -9.45 -13.91 -17.04
N LYS A 35 -9.62 -15.21 -17.23
CA LYS A 35 -9.09 -16.22 -16.28
C LYS A 35 -7.61 -15.94 -16.09
N PRO A 36 -7.13 -15.85 -14.83
CA PRO A 36 -5.70 -15.71 -14.59
C PRO A 36 -4.96 -16.84 -15.30
N THR A 37 -3.99 -16.49 -16.12
CA THR A 37 -3.18 -17.47 -16.89
C THR A 37 -2.12 -18.17 -16.04
N GLY A 38 -2.22 -18.04 -14.72
CA GLY A 38 -1.36 -18.73 -13.76
C GLY A 38 -1.73 -20.20 -13.57
N ASN A 39 -0.78 -21.01 -13.11
CA ASN A 39 -1.01 -22.40 -12.73
C ASN A 39 -2.12 -22.46 -11.66
N LEU A 40 -3.15 -23.26 -11.87
CA LEU A 40 -4.26 -23.46 -10.94
C LEU A 40 -3.77 -23.85 -9.53
N MET A 41 -2.76 -24.70 -9.43
CA MET A 41 -2.16 -25.09 -8.15
C MET A 41 -1.56 -23.91 -7.40
N GLU A 42 -0.94 -22.97 -8.12
CA GLU A 42 -0.42 -21.73 -7.50
C GLU A 42 -1.55 -20.85 -6.98
N GLN A 43 -2.65 -20.73 -7.71
CA GLN A 43 -3.82 -19.98 -7.25
C GLN A 43 -4.47 -20.61 -6.01
N VAL A 44 -4.57 -21.93 -5.96
CA VAL A 44 -5.07 -22.67 -4.79
C VAL A 44 -4.14 -22.46 -3.59
N ARG A 45 -2.82 -22.57 -3.83
CA ARG A 45 -1.81 -22.31 -2.78
C ARG A 45 -1.92 -20.91 -2.21
N GLN A 46 -2.05 -19.88 -3.06
CA GLN A 46 -2.21 -18.50 -2.64
C GLN A 46 -3.49 -18.28 -1.83
N GLY A 47 -4.60 -18.87 -2.27
CA GLY A 47 -5.87 -18.80 -1.53
C GLY A 47 -5.77 -19.42 -0.15
N ALA A 48 -5.12 -20.58 -0.04
CA ALA A 48 -4.90 -21.28 1.23
C ALA A 48 -3.99 -20.47 2.18
N LEU A 49 -2.91 -19.88 1.66
CA LEU A 49 -2.04 -19.00 2.46
C LEU A 49 -2.79 -17.78 2.98
N THR A 50 -3.58 -17.14 2.14
CA THR A 50 -4.38 -15.96 2.55
C THR A 50 -5.39 -16.34 3.66
N ALA A 51 -6.05 -17.49 3.55
CA ALA A 51 -6.97 -17.98 4.57
C ALA A 51 -6.24 -18.27 5.89
N ALA A 52 -5.13 -18.99 5.84
CA ALA A 52 -4.33 -19.33 7.02
C ALA A 52 -3.82 -18.07 7.76
N GLN A 53 -3.38 -17.07 7.01
CA GLN A 53 -2.95 -15.78 7.57
C GLN A 53 -4.10 -15.03 8.24
N SER A 54 -5.28 -15.04 7.63
CA SER A 54 -6.47 -14.41 8.21
C SER A 54 -6.92 -15.11 9.50
N GLU A 55 -6.85 -16.44 9.55
CA GLU A 55 -7.14 -17.23 10.76
C GLU A 55 -6.12 -16.93 11.87
N ALA A 56 -4.84 -16.86 11.53
CA ALA A 56 -3.78 -16.53 12.48
C ALA A 56 -3.96 -15.11 13.05
N ALA A 57 -4.31 -14.15 12.21
CA ALA A 57 -4.59 -12.78 12.64
C ALA A 57 -5.81 -12.72 13.57
N ALA A 58 -6.87 -13.48 13.29
CA ALA A 58 -8.04 -13.58 14.16
C ALA A 58 -7.68 -14.21 15.52
N ALA A 59 -6.95 -15.33 15.52
CA ALA A 59 -6.51 -15.99 16.73
C ALA A 59 -5.62 -15.09 17.60
N SER A 60 -4.71 -14.35 16.99
CA SER A 60 -3.82 -13.45 17.71
C SER A 60 -4.55 -12.30 18.42
N ARG A 61 -5.62 -11.79 17.82
CA ARG A 61 -6.48 -10.78 18.46
C ARG A 61 -7.20 -11.31 19.69
N LEU A 62 -7.63 -12.56 19.65
CA LEU A 62 -8.29 -13.22 20.79
C LEU A 62 -7.32 -13.46 21.96
N LEU A 63 -6.06 -13.74 21.67
CA LEU A 63 -5.06 -14.01 22.68
C LEU A 63 -4.51 -12.75 23.37
N GLY A 64 -4.66 -11.58 22.73
CA GLY A 64 -4.21 -10.29 23.29
C GLY A 64 -2.69 -10.16 23.53
N ASP A 65 -1.90 -11.17 23.16
CA ASP A 65 -0.45 -11.18 23.32
C ASP A 65 0.26 -10.70 22.04
N SER A 66 0.63 -9.42 22.05
CA SER A 66 1.32 -8.80 20.92
C SER A 66 2.69 -9.42 20.63
N ALA A 67 3.41 -9.87 21.64
CA ALA A 67 4.75 -10.46 21.46
C ALA A 67 4.68 -11.84 20.80
N ALA A 68 3.72 -12.66 21.17
CA ALA A 68 3.49 -13.96 20.54
C ALA A 68 3.05 -13.79 19.08
N VAL A 69 2.22 -12.79 18.80
CA VAL A 69 1.81 -12.43 17.44
C VAL A 69 2.99 -12.01 16.58
N ASP A 70 3.86 -11.16 17.11
CA ASP A 70 5.03 -10.67 16.37
C ASP A 70 6.06 -11.81 16.17
N ALA A 71 6.21 -12.73 17.12
CA ALA A 71 7.05 -13.92 16.96
C ALA A 71 6.52 -14.84 15.85
N TYR A 72 5.20 -15.09 15.84
CA TYR A 72 4.53 -15.84 14.77
C TYR A 72 4.75 -15.15 13.41
N ALA A 73 4.54 -13.84 13.33
CA ALA A 73 4.72 -13.07 12.11
C ALA A 73 6.14 -13.22 11.54
N ARG A 74 7.18 -13.10 12.36
CA ARG A 74 8.58 -13.27 11.92
C ARG A 74 8.81 -14.65 11.31
N THR A 75 8.39 -15.70 11.99
CA THR A 75 8.59 -17.08 11.52
C THR A 75 7.92 -17.32 10.16
N HIS A 76 6.72 -16.77 9.96
CA HIS A 76 5.98 -16.99 8.70
C HIS A 76 6.51 -16.12 7.55
N LEU A 77 6.89 -14.88 7.81
CA LEU A 77 7.40 -13.97 6.80
C LEU A 77 8.67 -14.47 6.13
N ASP A 78 9.55 -15.16 6.87
CA ASP A 78 10.80 -15.70 6.31
C ASP A 78 10.55 -16.71 5.20
N LEU A 79 9.43 -17.42 5.26
CA LEU A 79 9.05 -18.44 4.28
C LEU A 79 8.42 -17.86 3.01
N LEU A 80 7.93 -16.62 3.06
CA LEU A 80 7.20 -16.01 1.96
C LEU A 80 8.14 -15.42 0.92
N LYS A 81 7.75 -15.55 -0.35
CA LYS A 81 8.48 -15.03 -1.51
C LYS A 81 7.70 -13.91 -2.18
N PRO A 82 8.37 -13.00 -2.92
CA PRO A 82 7.68 -12.03 -3.75
C PRO A 82 6.68 -12.71 -4.69
N SER A 83 5.47 -12.16 -4.77
CA SER A 83 4.42 -12.64 -5.66
C SER A 83 4.56 -11.98 -7.03
N PRO A 84 5.00 -12.71 -8.07
CA PRO A 84 5.13 -12.14 -9.39
C PRO A 84 3.75 -11.77 -9.96
N PRO A 85 3.67 -10.76 -10.84
CA PRO A 85 2.46 -10.47 -11.59
C PRO A 85 2.00 -11.68 -12.40
N ILE A 86 0.69 -11.84 -12.55
CA ILE A 86 0.08 -12.87 -13.38
C ILE A 86 0.03 -12.33 -14.81
N SER A 87 0.68 -13.03 -15.74
CA SER A 87 0.68 -12.64 -17.15
C SER A 87 -0.74 -12.59 -17.72
N GLY A 88 -1.10 -11.51 -18.40
CA GLY A 88 -2.41 -11.33 -19.03
C GLY A 88 -3.55 -11.03 -18.04
N ALA A 89 -3.30 -10.95 -16.74
CA ALA A 89 -4.31 -10.49 -15.80
C ALA A 89 -4.44 -8.96 -15.83
N PRO A 90 -5.67 -8.42 -15.65
CA PRO A 90 -5.89 -6.99 -15.56
C PRO A 90 -5.06 -6.39 -14.42
N THR A 91 -4.42 -5.26 -14.68
CA THR A 91 -3.64 -4.51 -13.70
C THR A 91 -4.36 -3.22 -13.37
N SER A 92 -4.58 -2.98 -12.10
CA SER A 92 -5.12 -1.73 -11.58
C SER A 92 -4.00 -0.79 -11.18
N LEU A 93 -4.19 0.48 -11.45
CA LEU A 93 -3.23 1.53 -11.14
C LEU A 93 -3.88 2.55 -10.21
N THR A 94 -3.14 2.97 -9.19
CA THR A 94 -3.49 4.15 -8.39
C THR A 94 -2.35 5.14 -8.42
N ASP A 95 -2.66 6.41 -8.44
CA ASP A 95 -1.68 7.50 -8.47
C ASP A 95 -2.20 8.65 -7.60
N TYR A 96 -1.56 8.88 -6.48
CA TYR A 96 -1.89 9.94 -5.52
C TYR A 96 -0.73 10.91 -5.40
N THR A 97 -1.06 12.18 -5.34
CA THR A 97 -0.08 13.23 -5.13
C THR A 97 -0.60 14.20 -4.08
N SER A 98 0.25 14.55 -3.12
CA SER A 98 0.01 15.62 -2.14
C SER A 98 1.27 16.46 -1.94
N GLY A 99 1.13 17.67 -1.40
CA GLY A 99 2.22 18.55 -1.07
C GLY A 99 2.42 18.67 0.45
N ILE A 100 3.66 18.84 0.88
CA ILE A 100 4.02 19.21 2.25
C ILE A 100 4.87 20.48 2.13
N PRO A 101 4.30 21.67 2.41
CA PRO A 101 5.00 22.94 2.23
C PRO A 101 6.16 23.06 3.21
N ASP A 102 7.22 23.75 2.79
CA ASP A 102 8.37 24.12 3.62
C ASP A 102 9.11 22.94 4.28
N VAL A 103 9.03 21.75 3.68
CA VAL A 103 9.68 20.53 4.16
C VAL A 103 10.50 19.92 3.04
N ALA A 104 11.78 19.69 3.29
CA ALA A 104 12.66 19.07 2.29
C ALA A 104 12.30 17.60 2.03
N PRO A 105 12.41 17.09 0.77
CA PRO A 105 12.11 15.70 0.41
C PRO A 105 12.81 14.67 1.28
N ALA A 106 14.09 14.86 1.56
CA ALA A 106 14.86 13.96 2.41
C ALA A 106 14.34 13.91 3.86
N GLN A 107 13.80 15.01 4.37
CA GLN A 107 13.20 15.07 5.70
C GLN A 107 11.87 14.30 5.74
N ALA A 108 11.01 14.49 4.75
CA ALA A 108 9.74 13.77 4.63
C ALA A 108 9.95 12.26 4.45
N TYR A 109 10.90 11.86 3.57
CA TYR A 109 11.33 10.48 3.42
C TYR A 109 11.86 9.89 4.74
N ALA A 110 12.76 10.61 5.42
CA ALA A 110 13.33 10.15 6.68
C ALA A 110 12.27 9.98 7.77
N TYR A 111 11.26 10.84 7.81
CA TYR A 111 10.13 10.69 8.73
C TYR A 111 9.35 9.41 8.42
N PHE A 112 8.97 9.20 7.16
CA PHE A 112 8.23 8.00 6.73
C PHE A 112 8.98 6.71 7.12
N VAL A 113 10.30 6.67 6.91
CA VAL A 113 11.14 5.50 7.21
C VAL A 113 11.29 5.28 8.72
N ARG A 114 11.42 6.36 9.50
CA ARG A 114 11.67 6.26 10.95
C ARG A 114 10.41 6.12 11.80
N HIS A 115 9.24 6.45 11.27
CA HIS A 115 7.97 6.42 12.01
C HIS A 115 6.88 5.63 11.30
N PRO A 116 7.19 4.42 10.78
CA PRO A 116 6.24 3.67 9.95
C PRO A 116 4.97 3.29 10.73
N GLU A 117 5.09 2.98 12.03
CA GLU A 117 3.93 2.67 12.88
C GLU A 117 2.93 3.83 12.88
N ALA A 118 3.38 5.07 13.12
CA ALA A 118 2.51 6.24 13.14
C ALA A 118 1.89 6.52 11.77
N VAL A 119 2.68 6.35 10.71
CA VAL A 119 2.22 6.56 9.34
C VAL A 119 1.12 5.58 8.96
N PHE A 120 1.31 4.28 9.18
CA PHE A 120 0.34 3.26 8.81
C PHE A 120 -0.84 3.18 9.78
N GLU A 121 -0.62 3.44 11.08
CA GLU A 121 -1.67 3.50 12.09
C GLU A 121 -2.71 4.58 11.76
N SER A 122 -2.29 5.71 11.17
CA SER A 122 -3.19 6.78 10.72
C SER A 122 -4.23 6.28 9.69
N ALA A 123 -3.89 5.23 8.96
CA ALA A 123 -4.76 4.56 8.00
C ALA A 123 -5.47 3.32 8.57
N GLY A 124 -5.37 3.08 9.88
CA GLY A 124 -5.94 1.90 10.53
C GLY A 124 -5.18 0.60 10.24
N ILE A 125 -3.92 0.71 9.83
CA ILE A 125 -3.04 -0.43 9.54
C ILE A 125 -2.01 -0.54 10.66
N ARG A 126 -1.81 -1.75 11.18
CA ARG A 126 -0.74 -2.08 12.10
C ARG A 126 0.35 -2.89 11.40
N LEU A 127 1.60 -2.62 11.69
CA LEU A 127 2.72 -3.41 11.19
C LEU A 127 2.96 -4.64 12.09
N ARG A 128 3.23 -5.80 11.47
CA ARG A 128 3.57 -7.03 12.17
C ARG A 128 4.77 -7.72 11.52
N PRO A 129 5.85 -7.97 12.22
CA PRO A 129 6.11 -7.52 13.59
C PRO A 129 6.15 -5.99 13.67
N ALA A 130 5.94 -5.45 14.88
CA ALA A 130 6.08 -4.02 15.12
C ALA A 130 7.46 -3.52 14.66
N ALA A 131 7.49 -2.39 13.97
CA ALA A 131 8.69 -1.86 13.34
C ALA A 131 8.96 -0.42 13.78
N ALA A 132 10.01 -0.23 14.57
CA ALA A 132 10.44 1.11 14.99
C ALA A 132 10.94 1.96 13.81
N ALA A 133 11.43 1.32 12.76
CA ALA A 133 11.79 1.93 11.48
C ALA A 133 11.67 0.91 10.35
N LEU A 134 11.45 1.38 9.12
CA LEU A 134 11.59 0.53 7.94
C LEU A 134 13.08 0.27 7.67
N VAL A 135 13.39 -0.97 7.34
CA VAL A 135 14.74 -1.41 6.96
C VAL A 135 14.67 -2.00 5.55
N ASP A 136 15.70 -1.79 4.74
CA ASP A 136 15.77 -2.36 3.41
C ASP A 136 15.72 -3.89 3.45
N GLY A 137 14.88 -4.50 2.63
CA GLY A 137 14.62 -5.94 2.63
C GLY A 137 13.69 -6.43 3.72
N ALA A 138 13.22 -5.57 4.63
CA ALA A 138 12.28 -5.98 5.67
C ALA A 138 11.01 -6.62 5.08
N LYS A 139 10.55 -7.68 5.73
CA LYS A 139 9.25 -8.30 5.45
C LYS A 139 8.30 -8.01 6.62
N LEU A 140 7.08 -7.63 6.29
CA LEU A 140 6.05 -7.22 7.25
C LEU A 140 4.70 -7.76 6.82
N PHE A 141 3.81 -8.03 7.78
CA PHE A 141 2.38 -8.04 7.52
C PHE A 141 1.80 -6.65 7.78
N LEU A 142 1.00 -6.18 6.86
CA LEU A 142 0.10 -5.06 7.06
C LEU A 142 -1.20 -5.64 7.63
N GLU A 143 -1.42 -5.46 8.94
CA GLU A 143 -2.63 -5.91 9.62
C GLU A 143 -3.68 -4.80 9.56
N GLU A 144 -4.70 -4.98 8.74
CA GLU A 144 -5.83 -4.06 8.70
C GLU A 144 -6.74 -4.26 9.92
N LYS A 145 -7.08 -3.18 10.59
CA LYS A 145 -8.01 -3.17 11.72
C LYS A 145 -9.44 -3.27 11.21
N GLY A 146 -9.93 -4.45 10.99
CA GLY A 146 -11.30 -4.73 10.53
C GLY A 146 -11.81 -6.06 11.08
N LEU A 147 -13.02 -6.45 10.75
CA LEU A 147 -13.57 -7.78 10.99
C LEU A 147 -14.00 -8.36 9.64
N PRO A 148 -13.40 -9.46 9.20
CA PRO A 148 -12.25 -10.17 9.76
C PRO A 148 -10.94 -9.41 9.57
N PRO A 149 -9.92 -9.63 10.43
CA PRO A 149 -8.60 -9.05 10.24
C PRO A 149 -7.94 -9.61 8.97
N VAL A 150 -7.30 -8.74 8.22
CA VAL A 150 -6.53 -9.13 7.04
C VAL A 150 -5.05 -8.91 7.32
N TRP A 151 -4.25 -9.95 7.12
CA TRP A 151 -2.80 -9.87 7.15
C TRP A 151 -2.28 -9.90 5.71
N ALA A 152 -1.75 -8.79 5.28
CA ALA A 152 -1.26 -8.58 3.93
C ALA A 152 0.29 -8.56 3.94
N PRO A 153 0.98 -9.67 3.59
CA PRO A 153 2.43 -9.75 3.67
C PRO A 153 3.10 -8.95 2.54
N VAL A 154 4.10 -8.16 2.91
CA VAL A 154 4.86 -7.31 1.99
C VAL A 154 6.35 -7.37 2.30
N THR A 155 7.17 -6.98 1.33
CA THR A 155 8.57 -6.64 1.55
C THR A 155 8.82 -5.19 1.18
N VAL A 156 9.74 -4.55 1.90
CA VAL A 156 10.13 -3.16 1.73
C VAL A 156 11.49 -3.09 1.05
N ARG A 157 11.63 -2.19 0.09
CA ARG A 157 12.92 -1.78 -0.47
C ARG A 157 13.05 -0.27 -0.35
N LEU A 158 14.19 0.17 0.14
CA LEU A 158 14.52 1.58 0.32
C LEU A 158 15.49 2.05 -0.76
N GLU A 159 15.22 3.21 -1.33
CA GLU A 159 16.13 3.93 -2.24
C GLU A 159 16.40 5.33 -1.68
N PRO A 160 17.31 5.46 -0.68
CA PRO A 160 17.53 6.74 0.00
C PRO A 160 18.01 7.86 -0.92
N ALA A 161 18.84 7.53 -1.94
CA ALA A 161 19.33 8.51 -2.91
C ALA A 161 18.21 9.12 -3.77
N ALA A 162 17.10 8.41 -3.94
CA ALA A 162 15.91 8.86 -4.67
C ALA A 162 14.74 9.22 -3.74
N ASN A 163 14.95 9.24 -2.42
CA ASN A 163 13.90 9.42 -1.42
C ASN A 163 12.67 8.56 -1.73
N THR A 164 12.88 7.27 -2.01
CA THR A 164 11.82 6.38 -2.49
C THR A 164 11.70 5.14 -1.62
N VAL A 165 10.47 4.77 -1.30
CA VAL A 165 10.11 3.52 -0.60
C VAL A 165 9.27 2.66 -1.55
N HIS A 166 9.71 1.43 -1.78
CA HIS A 166 8.96 0.43 -2.51
C HIS A 166 8.39 -0.60 -1.55
N ILE A 167 7.14 -0.97 -1.76
CA ILE A 167 6.44 -2.02 -1.02
C ILE A 167 5.96 -3.04 -2.05
N THR A 168 6.44 -4.27 -1.96
CA THR A 168 6.07 -5.35 -2.89
C THR A 168 5.33 -6.45 -2.13
N THR A 169 4.27 -6.95 -2.71
CA THR A 169 3.47 -8.02 -2.11
C THR A 169 4.22 -9.34 -2.09
N LEU A 170 4.03 -10.12 -1.03
CA LEU A 170 4.53 -11.47 -0.89
C LEU A 170 3.42 -12.50 -1.09
N ASP A 171 3.80 -13.77 -1.14
CA ASP A 171 2.87 -14.90 -1.19
C ASP A 171 1.82 -14.81 -0.07
N GLY A 172 0.55 -15.04 -0.42
CA GLY A 172 -0.57 -14.94 0.50
C GLY A 172 -1.18 -13.52 0.63
N HIS A 173 -0.57 -12.49 0.05
CA HIS A 173 -1.19 -11.17 -0.02
C HIS A 173 -2.47 -11.23 -0.90
N PRO A 174 -3.58 -10.59 -0.49
CA PRO A 174 -4.81 -10.55 -1.30
C PRO A 174 -4.63 -9.97 -2.71
N LEU A 175 -3.63 -9.11 -2.87
CA LEU A 175 -3.21 -8.52 -4.14
C LEU A 175 -1.81 -8.98 -4.52
N ARG A 176 -1.48 -8.89 -5.80
CA ARG A 176 -0.13 -9.03 -6.34
C ARG A 176 0.29 -7.72 -6.96
N GLY A 177 1.42 -7.19 -6.55
CA GLY A 177 1.90 -5.96 -7.12
C GLY A 177 2.86 -5.18 -6.27
N THR A 178 2.97 -3.91 -6.60
CA THR A 178 3.90 -2.99 -5.95
C THR A 178 3.20 -1.68 -5.62
N ASN A 179 3.64 -1.06 -4.55
CA ASN A 179 3.32 0.30 -4.19
C ASN A 179 4.63 1.08 -4.02
N ARG A 180 4.67 2.34 -4.45
CA ARG A 180 5.84 3.20 -4.37
C ARG A 180 5.44 4.54 -3.76
N PHE A 181 6.21 4.99 -2.79
CA PHE A 181 6.18 6.36 -2.30
C PHE A 181 7.43 7.09 -2.76
N VAL A 182 7.26 8.21 -3.44
CA VAL A 182 8.34 9.09 -3.92
C VAL A 182 8.18 10.44 -3.25
N PHE A 183 9.25 10.92 -2.63
CA PHE A 183 9.31 12.23 -2.01
C PHE A 183 10.22 13.12 -2.86
N ALA A 184 9.64 14.01 -3.64
CA ALA A 184 10.33 14.86 -4.59
C ALA A 184 10.17 16.34 -4.22
N ASP A 185 11.07 17.18 -4.72
CA ASP A 185 10.93 18.63 -4.62
C ASP A 185 9.69 19.09 -5.40
N ASP A 186 8.87 19.96 -4.80
CA ASP A 186 7.67 20.52 -5.43
C ASP A 186 7.96 21.76 -6.28
N GLY A 187 9.22 22.20 -6.32
CA GLY A 187 9.66 23.40 -7.01
C GLY A 187 9.31 24.72 -6.29
N ALA A 188 8.72 24.66 -5.11
CA ALA A 188 8.33 25.81 -4.30
C ALA A 188 8.98 25.80 -2.91
N GLY A 189 9.91 24.90 -2.66
CA GLY A 189 10.62 24.74 -1.39
C GLY A 189 9.98 23.73 -0.44
N GLY A 190 8.99 22.98 -0.90
CA GLY A 190 8.33 21.91 -0.18
C GLY A 190 8.58 20.53 -0.80
N THR A 191 7.84 19.55 -0.31
CA THR A 191 7.87 18.15 -0.79
C THR A 191 6.59 17.81 -1.50
N GLN A 192 6.68 17.29 -2.72
CA GLN A 192 5.63 16.53 -3.36
C GLN A 192 5.77 15.06 -2.95
N VAL A 193 4.74 14.51 -2.29
CA VAL A 193 4.62 13.08 -2.01
C VAL A 193 3.76 12.45 -3.08
N ARG A 194 4.31 11.52 -3.86
CA ARG A 194 3.56 10.74 -4.85
C ARG A 194 3.52 9.28 -4.44
N GLN A 195 2.33 8.73 -4.29
CA GLN A 195 2.11 7.31 -4.10
C GLN A 195 1.56 6.71 -5.39
N TYR A 196 2.21 5.66 -5.86
CA TYR A 196 1.85 4.96 -7.07
C TYR A 196 1.77 3.46 -6.80
N SER A 197 0.64 2.84 -7.14
CA SER A 197 0.47 1.38 -7.03
C SER A 197 0.12 0.76 -8.39
N ALA A 198 0.68 -0.41 -8.63
CA ALA A 198 0.27 -1.30 -9.71
C ALA A 198 0.01 -2.68 -9.11
N PHE A 199 -1.23 -3.19 -9.24
CA PHE A 199 -1.60 -4.45 -8.59
C PHE A 199 -2.69 -5.21 -9.35
N GLN A 200 -2.78 -6.51 -9.03
CA GLN A 200 -3.73 -7.47 -9.56
C GLN A 200 -4.36 -8.26 -8.41
N GLY A 201 -5.55 -8.81 -8.61
CA GLY A 201 -6.12 -9.78 -7.66
C GLY A 201 -5.24 -11.04 -7.57
N SER A 202 -5.00 -11.55 -6.37
CA SER A 202 -4.16 -12.73 -6.16
C SER A 202 -4.84 -14.03 -6.57
N SER A 203 -6.18 -14.06 -6.55
CA SER A 203 -6.98 -15.21 -6.97
C SER A 203 -8.41 -14.81 -7.36
N PRO A 204 -9.15 -15.64 -8.10
CA PRO A 204 -10.58 -15.41 -8.36
C PRO A 204 -11.42 -15.27 -7.09
N ALA A 205 -11.10 -16.06 -6.06
CA ALA A 205 -11.82 -16.02 -4.78
C ALA A 205 -11.57 -14.71 -4.02
N THR A 206 -10.34 -14.24 -3.97
CA THR A 206 -10.00 -12.92 -3.41
C THR A 206 -10.62 -11.79 -4.23
N SER A 207 -10.68 -11.93 -5.56
CA SER A 207 -11.34 -10.96 -6.43
C SER A 207 -12.85 -10.85 -6.15
N VAL A 208 -13.52 -11.97 -5.81
CA VAL A 208 -14.95 -11.96 -5.43
C VAL A 208 -15.16 -11.34 -4.05
N GLY A 209 -14.33 -11.72 -3.05
CA GLY A 209 -14.39 -11.14 -1.71
C GLY A 209 -14.13 -9.64 -1.71
N MET A 210 -13.19 -9.19 -2.55
CA MET A 210 -12.88 -7.78 -2.72
C MET A 210 -14.01 -6.98 -3.39
N LYS A 211 -14.78 -7.58 -4.31
CA LYS A 211 -15.96 -6.92 -4.91
C LYS A 211 -17.03 -6.53 -3.89
N LEU A 212 -17.13 -7.29 -2.79
CA LEU A 212 -18.10 -7.03 -1.73
C LEU A 212 -17.68 -5.91 -0.76
N MET A 213 -16.38 -5.53 -0.75
CA MET A 213 -15.79 -4.61 0.21
C MET A 213 -15.33 -3.28 -0.40
N ASP A 214 -15.59 -3.04 -1.69
CA ASP A 214 -15.05 -1.93 -2.47
C ASP A 214 -13.56 -1.64 -2.18
N PRO A 215 -12.65 -2.51 -2.63
CA PRO A 215 -11.23 -2.40 -2.30
C PRO A 215 -10.56 -1.16 -2.90
N ILE A 216 -11.18 -0.55 -3.90
CA ILE A 216 -10.67 0.67 -4.51
C ILE A 216 -10.91 1.85 -3.57
N GLU A 217 -12.15 2.01 -3.10
CA GLU A 217 -12.50 3.07 -2.17
C GLU A 217 -11.71 2.92 -0.87
N ARG A 218 -11.59 1.68 -0.36
CA ARG A 218 -10.77 1.40 0.83
C ARG A 218 -9.30 1.75 0.65
N GLN A 219 -8.69 1.44 -0.51
CA GLN A 219 -7.33 1.88 -0.80
C GLN A 219 -7.21 3.40 -0.88
N HIS A 220 -8.20 4.06 -1.47
CA HIS A 220 -8.24 5.51 -1.50
C HIS A 220 -8.24 6.11 -0.09
N ASP A 221 -9.03 5.56 0.81
CA ASP A 221 -9.07 6.02 2.21
C ASP A 221 -7.74 5.80 2.93
N ILE A 222 -7.11 4.64 2.73
CA ILE A 222 -5.79 4.34 3.29
C ILE A 222 -4.75 5.36 2.83
N TRP A 223 -4.66 5.59 1.52
CA TRP A 223 -3.64 6.50 0.99
C TRP A 223 -3.93 7.96 1.34
N ARG A 224 -5.20 8.35 1.38
CA ARG A 224 -5.61 9.68 1.85
C ARG A 224 -5.21 9.89 3.31
N ALA A 225 -5.40 8.91 4.17
CA ALA A 225 -5.01 9.00 5.58
C ALA A 225 -3.49 9.08 5.75
N VAL A 226 -2.72 8.27 5.01
CA VAL A 226 -1.25 8.33 5.01
C VAL A 226 -0.74 9.71 4.57
N HIS A 227 -1.24 10.23 3.46
CA HIS A 227 -0.84 11.54 2.94
C HIS A 227 -1.25 12.67 3.88
N GLY A 228 -2.46 12.59 4.46
CA GLY A 228 -2.93 13.56 5.46
C GLY A 228 -2.05 13.57 6.71
N HIS A 229 -1.70 12.39 7.23
CA HIS A 229 -0.80 12.28 8.38
C HIS A 229 0.57 12.90 8.13
N LEU A 230 1.17 12.64 6.97
CA LEU A 230 2.46 13.24 6.60
C LEU A 230 2.37 14.75 6.53
N HIS A 231 1.34 15.28 5.87
CA HIS A 231 1.11 16.71 5.76
C HIS A 231 0.94 17.37 7.14
N ASP A 232 0.05 16.83 7.98
CA ASP A 232 -0.31 17.45 9.26
C ASP A 232 0.81 17.37 10.30
N THR A 233 1.64 16.33 10.21
CA THR A 233 2.75 16.11 11.14
C THR A 233 3.99 16.90 10.77
N LEU A 234 4.27 17.05 9.49
CA LEU A 234 5.55 17.61 9.02
C LEU A 234 5.49 19.10 8.70
N ARG A 235 4.33 19.64 8.37
CA ARG A 235 4.25 21.09 8.05
C ARG A 235 4.69 21.93 9.25
N PRO A 236 5.47 22.98 9.03
CA PRO A 236 5.82 23.94 10.08
C PRO A 236 4.57 24.57 10.70
N ARG A 237 4.59 24.78 12.00
CA ARG A 237 3.53 25.48 12.75
C ARG A 237 3.76 26.96 12.74
#